data_6134551814e01647f7ab91abb98ed8df
#
_entry.id   6134551814e01647f7ab91abb98ed8df
#
_cell.length_a   1.000
_cell.length_b   1.000
_cell.length_c   1.000
_cell.angle_alpha   90.00
_cell.angle_beta   90.00
_cell.angle_gamma   90.00
#
_symmetry.space_group_name_H-M   'P 1'
#
loop_
_entity.id
_entity.type
_entity.pdbx_description
1 polymer ?
#
loop_
_entity_poly.entity_id
_entity_poly.type
_entity_poly.pdbx_seq_one_letter_code
_entity_poly.pdbx_strand_id
1 'polypeptide(L)'
;MNYGWTPMCEICGLHGSANQPRFLIAENNWEDKLTILEWNERMASRAGIKAACCIEHVEELVFHWITTGRLDYPFARTSNGAAGLRQTTPRGRIDLNGARTIGELAVHRESLERVLIENPQSMQVILDALLDALRQEVAIEAEPVAKRANREELCGADTLVRRF
;
A
#
# COMPACT_ATOMS: atom_id res chain seq x y z
N MET A 1 5.25 -9.66 29.45
CA MET A 1 4.92 -8.46 28.65
C MET A 1 5.48 -8.67 27.25
N ASN A 2 4.64 -9.03 26.32
CA ASN A 2 5.05 -9.06 24.92
C ASN A 2 5.21 -7.62 24.45
N TYR A 3 6.43 -7.16 24.36
CA TYR A 3 6.75 -5.98 23.59
C TYR A 3 6.56 -6.36 22.10
N GLY A 4 5.32 -6.26 21.65
CA GLY A 4 5.01 -6.46 20.25
C GLY A 4 5.86 -5.50 19.44
N TRP A 5 6.77 -6.04 18.66
CA TRP A 5 7.57 -5.27 17.72
C TRP A 5 6.61 -4.62 16.71
N THR A 6 6.38 -3.34 16.90
CA THR A 6 5.54 -2.58 15.98
C THR A 6 6.44 -2.08 14.85
N PRO A 7 6.19 -2.48 13.61
CA PRO A 7 7.02 -2.04 12.49
C PRO A 7 6.96 -0.53 12.35
N MET A 8 8.12 0.04 12.15
CA MET A 8 8.29 1.47 11.91
C MET A 8 8.07 1.77 10.42
N CYS A 9 7.66 3.01 10.13
CA CYS A 9 7.57 3.50 8.78
C CYS A 9 8.94 3.42 8.08
N GLU A 10 8.98 2.83 6.88
CA GLU A 10 10.21 2.70 6.09
C GLU A 10 10.81 4.06 5.68
N ILE A 11 9.99 5.10 5.61
CA ILE A 11 10.45 6.43 5.18
C ILE A 11 10.97 7.24 6.36
N CYS A 12 10.16 7.44 7.41
CA CYS A 12 10.52 8.34 8.51
C CYS A 12 11.02 7.64 9.78
N GLY A 13 10.90 6.32 9.86
CA GLY A 13 11.32 5.55 11.04
C GLY A 13 10.44 5.72 12.27
N LEU A 14 9.27 6.35 12.15
CA LEU A 14 8.33 6.57 13.24
C LEU A 14 7.22 5.51 13.27
N HIS A 15 6.64 5.27 14.43
CA HIS A 15 5.54 4.33 14.59
C HIS A 15 4.18 4.85 14.09
N GLY A 16 4.09 6.08 13.65
CA GLY A 16 2.85 6.72 13.27
C GLY A 16 1.94 7.04 14.47
N SER A 17 0.95 7.89 14.24
CA SER A 17 -0.06 8.24 15.23
C SER A 17 -1.18 7.20 15.25
N ALA A 18 -1.71 6.88 16.41
CA ALA A 18 -2.85 5.97 16.55
C ALA A 18 -4.13 6.48 15.85
N ASN A 19 -4.20 7.77 15.59
CA ASN A 19 -5.38 8.43 15.01
C ASN A 19 -5.24 8.64 13.48
N GLN A 20 -4.12 8.22 12.88
CA GLN A 20 -3.91 8.34 11.45
C GLN A 20 -3.92 6.97 10.78
N PRO A 21 -4.46 6.87 9.57
CA PRO A 21 -4.42 5.63 8.82
C PRO A 21 -2.97 5.25 8.52
N ARG A 22 -2.61 4.03 8.86
CA ARG A 22 -1.32 3.41 8.55
C ARG A 22 -1.52 2.35 7.49
N PHE A 23 -0.50 2.12 6.70
CA PHE A 23 -0.55 1.20 5.57
C PHE A 23 0.56 0.16 5.65
N LEU A 24 0.29 -0.99 5.06
CA LEU A 24 1.29 -2.02 4.81
C LEU A 24 1.45 -2.19 3.31
N ILE A 25 2.67 -2.49 2.89
CA ILE A 25 3.00 -2.64 1.47
C ILE A 25 3.72 -3.97 1.29
N ALA A 26 3.21 -4.78 0.38
CA ALA A 26 3.78 -6.06 0.00
C ALA A 26 4.20 -6.04 -1.47
N GLU A 27 5.38 -6.51 -1.75
CA GLU A 27 5.95 -6.63 -3.09
C GLU A 27 5.88 -8.07 -3.58
N ASN A 28 5.40 -8.28 -4.81
CA ASN A 28 5.49 -9.55 -5.51
C ASN A 28 6.42 -9.39 -6.72
N ASN A 29 7.66 -9.83 -6.55
CA ASN A 29 8.70 -9.69 -7.58
C ASN A 29 8.48 -10.59 -8.81
N TRP A 30 7.64 -11.63 -8.70
CA TRP A 30 7.33 -12.51 -9.82
C TRP A 30 6.34 -11.91 -10.79
N GLU A 31 5.42 -11.10 -10.27
CA GLU A 31 4.35 -10.49 -11.04
C GLU A 31 4.57 -9.00 -11.28
N ASP A 32 5.72 -8.45 -10.83
CA ASP A 32 5.97 -7.01 -10.82
C ASP A 32 4.77 -6.23 -10.27
N LYS A 33 4.32 -6.68 -9.10
CA LYS A 33 3.09 -6.19 -8.47
C LYS A 33 3.36 -5.69 -7.07
N LEU A 34 2.78 -4.57 -6.75
CA LEU A 34 2.74 -3.98 -5.43
C LEU A 34 1.32 -4.02 -4.88
N THR A 35 1.17 -4.47 -3.65
CA THR A 35 -0.14 -4.53 -2.98
C THR A 35 -0.09 -3.67 -1.72
N ILE A 36 -1.05 -2.76 -1.60
CA ILE A 36 -1.20 -1.90 -0.43
C ILE A 36 -2.34 -2.46 0.41
N LEU A 37 -2.06 -2.65 1.69
CA LEU A 37 -2.94 -3.29 2.64
C LEU A 37 -3.34 -2.31 3.74
N GLU A 38 -4.53 -2.51 4.26
CA GLU A 38 -4.94 -1.93 5.52
C GLU A 38 -4.02 -2.42 6.65
N TRP A 39 -3.82 -1.59 7.66
CA TRP A 39 -3.00 -1.95 8.82
C TRP A 39 -3.54 -3.19 9.52
N ASN A 40 -2.68 -4.16 9.69
CA ASN A 40 -2.95 -5.40 10.40
C ASN A 40 -1.69 -5.85 11.13
N GLU A 41 -1.73 -5.97 12.45
CA GLU A 41 -0.56 -6.31 13.27
C GLU A 41 0.06 -7.66 12.91
N ARG A 42 -0.76 -8.63 12.54
CA ARG A 42 -0.28 -9.96 12.11
C ARG A 42 0.53 -9.86 10.82
N MET A 43 0.05 -9.04 9.89
CA MET A 43 0.73 -8.82 8.61
C MET A 43 1.96 -7.94 8.77
N ALA A 44 1.88 -6.93 9.63
CA ALA A 44 2.98 -6.02 9.92
C ALA A 44 4.24 -6.73 10.45
N SER A 45 4.07 -7.84 11.15
CA SER A 45 5.18 -8.66 11.67
C SER A 45 5.76 -9.65 10.66
N ARG A 46 5.17 -9.80 9.48
CA ARG A 46 5.68 -10.73 8.45
C ARG A 46 6.89 -10.17 7.73
N ALA A 47 7.86 -11.04 7.47
CA ALA A 47 9.03 -10.68 6.68
C ALA A 47 8.63 -10.25 5.26
N GLY A 48 9.24 -9.18 4.76
CA GLY A 48 9.00 -8.64 3.43
C GLY A 48 7.83 -7.66 3.33
N ILE A 49 7.05 -7.47 4.39
CA ILE A 49 6.01 -6.43 4.44
C ILE A 49 6.63 -5.16 5.01
N LYS A 50 6.42 -4.04 4.32
CA LYS A 50 6.88 -2.72 4.71
C LYS A 50 5.72 -1.91 5.28
N ALA A 51 6.03 -0.96 6.17
CA ALA A 51 5.03 -0.10 6.78
C ALA A 51 5.20 1.35 6.34
N ALA A 52 4.08 2.04 6.15
CA ALA A 52 4.04 3.48 5.93
C ALA A 52 3.05 4.13 6.92
N CYS A 53 3.44 5.24 7.51
CA CYS A 53 2.65 5.91 8.53
C CYS A 53 1.58 6.87 7.99
N CYS A 54 1.61 7.18 6.69
CA CYS A 54 0.68 8.09 6.03
C CYS A 54 0.67 7.86 4.52
N ILE A 55 -0.29 8.45 3.82
CA ILE A 55 -0.44 8.34 2.35
C ILE A 55 0.78 8.91 1.63
N GLU A 56 1.34 10.01 2.10
CA GLU A 56 2.50 10.66 1.48
C GLU A 56 3.72 9.72 1.49
N HIS A 57 3.91 8.94 2.56
CA HIS A 57 4.98 7.96 2.62
C HIS A 57 4.69 6.70 1.79
N VAL A 58 3.42 6.34 1.59
CA VAL A 58 3.04 5.33 0.59
C VAL A 58 3.45 5.79 -0.80
N GLU A 59 3.15 7.03 -1.17
CA GLU A 59 3.52 7.63 -2.45
C GLU A 59 5.04 7.55 -2.67
N GLU A 60 5.84 7.94 -1.69
CA GLU A 60 7.28 7.93 -1.77
C GLU A 60 7.84 6.50 -1.96
N LEU A 61 7.30 5.51 -1.25
CA LEU A 61 7.66 4.11 -1.42
C LEU A 61 7.26 3.55 -2.79
N VAL A 62 6.07 3.90 -3.27
CA VAL A 62 5.60 3.48 -4.60
C VAL A 62 6.44 4.10 -5.70
N PHE A 63 6.75 5.39 -5.59
CA PHE A 63 7.64 6.08 -6.53
C PHE A 63 9.02 5.41 -6.59
N HIS A 64 9.59 5.11 -5.42
CA HIS A 64 10.86 4.40 -5.34
C HIS A 64 10.79 3.02 -5.99
N TRP A 65 9.73 2.25 -5.73
CA TRP A 65 9.54 0.94 -6.32
C TRP A 65 9.37 1.00 -7.85
N ILE A 66 8.60 1.95 -8.37
CA ILE A 66 8.42 2.14 -9.81
C ILE A 66 9.77 2.42 -10.47
N THR A 67 10.59 3.27 -9.86
CA THR A 67 11.88 3.72 -10.44
C THR A 67 13.01 2.71 -10.29
N THR A 68 13.03 1.95 -9.19
CA THR A 68 14.15 1.04 -8.87
C THR A 68 13.83 -0.44 -9.01
N GLY A 69 12.54 -0.79 -9.06
CA GLY A 69 12.09 -2.18 -9.03
C GLY A 69 12.17 -2.84 -7.66
N ARG A 70 12.48 -2.10 -6.60
CA ARG A 70 12.67 -2.62 -5.24
C ARG A 70 11.96 -1.74 -4.22
N LEU A 71 11.44 -2.37 -3.18
CA LEU A 71 10.80 -1.69 -2.07
C LEU A 71 11.79 -1.28 -0.96
N ASP A 72 13.02 -1.76 -1.00
CA ASP A 72 14.05 -1.39 -0.02
C ASP A 72 14.44 0.08 -0.20
N TYR A 73 14.08 0.91 0.78
CA TYR A 73 14.30 2.35 0.73
C TYR A 73 15.64 2.71 1.41
N PRO A 74 16.68 3.13 0.66
CA PRO A 74 18.02 3.36 1.20
C PRO A 74 18.16 4.63 2.04
N PHE A 75 17.18 5.53 1.95
CA PHE A 75 17.19 6.83 2.62
C PHE A 75 16.30 6.86 3.86
N ALA A 76 15.90 5.70 4.38
CA ALA A 76 15.11 5.61 5.60
C ALA A 76 15.78 6.42 6.72
N ARG A 77 15.06 7.35 7.31
CA ARG A 77 15.53 8.20 8.42
C ARG A 77 15.52 7.42 9.74
N THR A 78 16.05 6.24 9.73
CA THR A 78 16.25 5.48 10.96
C THR A 78 17.45 6.05 11.69
N SER A 79 17.20 6.93 12.61
CA SER A 79 18.21 7.47 13.51
C SER A 79 18.57 6.46 14.60
N ASN A 80 19.06 5.31 14.26
CA ASN A 80 19.82 4.48 15.18
C ASN A 80 20.62 3.46 14.38
N GLY A 81 21.93 3.60 14.46
CA GLY A 81 22.93 2.73 13.85
C GLY A 81 22.96 1.27 14.32
N ALA A 82 21.80 0.69 14.50
CA ALA A 82 21.67 -0.74 14.37
C ALA A 82 21.65 -1.00 12.86
N ALA A 83 22.80 -1.39 12.31
CA ALA A 83 22.87 -2.20 11.12
C ALA A 83 22.05 -3.47 11.41
N GLY A 84 20.75 -3.27 11.61
CA GLY A 84 19.77 -4.33 11.71
C GLY A 84 19.91 -5.12 10.42
N LEU A 85 20.14 -6.40 10.57
CA LEU A 85 20.11 -7.38 9.52
C LEU A 85 19.11 -6.91 8.46
N ARG A 86 19.60 -6.54 7.29
CA ARG A 86 18.77 -6.34 6.12
C ARG A 86 17.97 -7.62 5.98
N GLN A 87 16.74 -7.60 6.42
CA GLN A 87 15.84 -8.71 6.17
C GLN A 87 15.70 -8.75 4.66
N THR A 88 16.50 -9.64 4.07
CA THR A 88 16.37 -9.95 2.66
C THR A 88 14.93 -10.32 2.43
N THR A 89 14.24 -9.54 1.62
CA THR A 89 12.89 -9.84 1.19
C THR A 89 12.85 -11.32 0.77
N PRO A 90 12.02 -12.14 1.40
CA PRO A 90 11.94 -13.54 1.01
C PRO A 90 11.62 -13.60 -0.47
N ARG A 91 12.45 -14.32 -1.24
CA ARG A 91 12.25 -14.57 -2.67
C ARG A 91 11.06 -15.49 -2.89
N GLY A 92 9.90 -15.13 -2.37
CA GLY A 92 8.71 -15.94 -2.46
C GLY A 92 7.46 -15.09 -2.41
N ARG A 93 6.37 -15.66 -2.87
CA ARG A 93 5.06 -15.04 -2.74
C ARG A 93 4.70 -14.91 -1.27
N ILE A 94 4.47 -13.68 -0.83
CA ILE A 94 3.99 -13.43 0.53
C ILE A 94 2.51 -13.83 0.60
N ASP A 95 2.17 -14.66 1.58
CA ASP A 95 0.78 -15.00 1.83
C ASP A 95 0.05 -13.82 2.48
N LEU A 96 -0.90 -13.25 1.76
CA LEU A 96 -1.70 -12.10 2.18
C LEU A 96 -3.08 -12.50 2.74
N ASN A 97 -3.30 -13.78 3.01
CA ASN A 97 -4.56 -14.25 3.58
C ASN A 97 -4.86 -13.58 4.94
N GLY A 98 -6.06 -13.05 5.05
CA GLY A 98 -6.50 -12.32 6.23
C GLY A 98 -6.13 -10.83 6.24
N ALA A 99 -5.46 -10.34 5.20
CA ALA A 99 -5.24 -8.92 4.99
C ALA A 99 -6.29 -8.33 4.05
N ARG A 100 -6.70 -7.09 4.32
CA ARG A 100 -7.55 -6.34 3.40
C ARG A 100 -6.69 -5.54 2.44
N THR A 101 -6.83 -5.81 1.16
CA THR A 101 -6.19 -5.05 0.09
C THR A 101 -7.00 -3.78 -0.19
N ILE A 102 -6.33 -2.63 -0.15
CA ILE A 102 -6.92 -1.32 -0.44
C ILE A 102 -6.41 -0.71 -1.73
N GLY A 103 -5.34 -1.23 -2.29
CA GLY A 103 -4.81 -0.81 -3.58
C GLY A 103 -3.82 -1.81 -4.14
N GLU A 104 -3.76 -1.88 -5.45
CA GLU A 104 -2.80 -2.72 -6.18
C GLU A 104 -2.23 -1.97 -7.37
N LEU A 105 -0.95 -2.17 -7.61
CA LEU A 105 -0.26 -1.66 -8.79
C LEU A 105 0.54 -2.79 -9.42
N ALA A 106 0.14 -3.22 -10.61
CA ALA A 106 0.89 -4.16 -11.42
C ALA A 106 1.50 -3.43 -12.62
N VAL A 107 2.75 -3.68 -12.89
CA VAL A 107 3.48 -3.02 -13.97
C VAL A 107 4.19 -4.05 -14.85
N HIS A 108 4.31 -3.76 -16.12
CA HIS A 108 5.21 -4.46 -17.03
C HIS A 108 6.49 -3.62 -17.17
N ARG A 109 7.60 -4.08 -16.58
CA ARG A 109 8.82 -3.28 -16.41
C ARG A 109 9.33 -2.66 -17.71
N GLU A 110 9.47 -3.45 -18.75
CA GLU A 110 9.96 -2.96 -20.06
C GLU A 110 9.05 -1.90 -20.66
N SER A 111 7.74 -2.09 -20.57
CA SER A 111 6.77 -1.12 -21.07
C SER A 111 6.75 0.14 -20.23
N LEU A 112 6.87 0.01 -18.90
CA LEU A 112 6.93 1.13 -17.98
C LEU A 112 8.16 2.01 -18.26
N GLU A 113 9.36 1.43 -18.39
CA GLU A 113 10.58 2.16 -18.71
C GLU A 113 10.43 2.97 -19.99
N ARG A 114 9.88 2.36 -21.04
CA ARG A 114 9.62 3.05 -22.31
C ARG A 114 8.66 4.22 -22.14
N VAL A 115 7.53 4.00 -21.47
CA VAL A 115 6.52 5.04 -21.24
C VAL A 115 7.10 6.20 -20.44
N LEU A 116 7.91 5.93 -19.43
CA LEU A 116 8.53 6.98 -18.59
C LEU A 116 9.59 7.78 -19.35
N ILE A 117 10.30 7.16 -20.30
CA ILE A 117 11.25 7.85 -21.17
C ILE A 117 10.50 8.76 -22.18
N GLU A 118 9.45 8.24 -22.80
CA GLU A 118 8.67 8.97 -23.80
C GLU A 118 7.81 10.07 -23.17
N ASN A 119 7.25 9.80 -22.01
CA ASN A 119 6.39 10.72 -21.27
C ASN A 119 6.61 10.64 -19.76
N PRO A 120 7.54 11.42 -19.19
CA PRO A 120 7.81 11.44 -17.75
C PRO A 120 6.59 11.80 -16.88
N GLN A 121 5.61 12.50 -17.42
CA GLN A 121 4.38 12.85 -16.68
C GLN A 121 3.51 11.64 -16.38
N SER A 122 3.70 10.52 -17.09
CA SER A 122 2.99 9.28 -16.82
C SER A 122 3.21 8.77 -15.40
N MET A 123 4.36 9.04 -14.80
CA MET A 123 4.63 8.72 -13.40
C MET A 123 3.61 9.39 -12.48
N GLN A 124 3.39 10.68 -12.66
CA GLN A 124 2.44 11.44 -11.84
C GLN A 124 1.01 10.91 -12.01
N VAL A 125 0.62 10.58 -13.21
CA VAL A 125 -0.72 10.02 -13.50
C VAL A 125 -0.92 8.68 -12.77
N ILE A 126 0.10 7.81 -12.77
CA ILE A 126 0.05 6.51 -12.08
C ILE A 126 -0.07 6.72 -10.56
N LEU A 127 0.74 7.61 -10.00
CA LEU A 127 0.73 7.91 -8.57
C LEU A 127 -0.60 8.55 -8.16
N ASP A 128 -1.07 9.54 -8.87
CA ASP A 128 -2.33 10.22 -8.57
C ASP A 128 -3.51 9.24 -8.58
N ALA A 129 -3.58 8.36 -9.57
CA ALA A 129 -4.64 7.34 -9.66
C ALA A 129 -4.61 6.38 -8.46
N LEU A 130 -3.42 5.93 -8.05
CA LEU A 130 -3.26 5.06 -6.89
C LEU A 130 -3.66 5.80 -5.59
N LEU A 131 -3.18 7.02 -5.40
CA LEU A 131 -3.45 7.80 -4.19
C LEU A 131 -4.92 8.17 -4.07
N ASP A 132 -5.57 8.48 -5.17
CA ASP A 132 -7.02 8.75 -5.18
C ASP A 132 -7.82 7.50 -4.78
N ALA A 133 -7.43 6.33 -5.26
CA ALA A 133 -8.03 5.07 -4.85
C ALA A 133 -7.85 4.83 -3.33
N LEU A 134 -6.65 5.07 -2.80
CA LEU A 134 -6.38 4.91 -1.36
C LEU A 134 -7.18 5.91 -0.51
N ARG A 135 -7.29 7.16 -0.93
CA ARG A 135 -8.09 8.17 -0.24
C ARG A 135 -9.57 7.83 -0.21
N GLN A 136 -10.09 7.28 -1.29
CA GLN A 136 -11.47 6.82 -1.36
C GLN A 136 -11.74 5.68 -0.38
N GLU A 137 -10.85 4.68 -0.32
CA GLU A 137 -10.97 3.57 0.62
C GLU A 137 -10.94 4.04 2.07
N VAL A 138 -10.02 4.93 2.42
CA VAL A 138 -9.93 5.51 3.77
C VAL A 138 -11.17 6.33 4.12
N ALA A 139 -11.74 7.09 3.17
CA ALA A 139 -12.95 7.86 3.37
C ALA A 139 -14.18 6.98 3.59
N ILE A 140 -14.29 5.85 2.88
CA ILE A 140 -15.38 4.88 3.05
C ILE A 140 -15.36 4.28 4.46
N GLU A 141 -14.17 4.01 5.01
CA GLU A 141 -14.05 3.50 6.38
C GLU A 141 -14.42 4.50 7.46
N ALA A 142 -14.18 5.78 7.20
CA ALA A 142 -14.53 6.86 8.13
C ALA A 142 -16.04 7.16 8.17
N GLU A 143 -16.83 6.66 7.21
CA GLU A 143 -18.27 6.83 7.21
C GLU A 143 -18.97 5.95 8.28
N PRO A 144 -19.91 6.49 9.06
CA PRO A 144 -20.65 5.72 10.04
C PRO A 144 -21.47 4.61 9.36
N VAL A 145 -21.52 3.45 10.00
CA VAL A 145 -22.15 2.21 9.51
C VAL A 145 -23.57 2.42 8.95
N ALA A 146 -24.32 3.36 9.50
CA ALA A 146 -25.69 3.69 9.03
C ALA A 146 -25.72 4.25 7.59
N LYS A 147 -24.69 4.96 7.16
CA LYS A 147 -24.58 5.47 5.79
C LYS A 147 -24.13 4.40 4.79
N ARG A 148 -23.34 3.42 5.25
CA ARG A 148 -22.91 2.28 4.42
C ARG A 148 -24.11 1.42 4.02
N ALA A 149 -25.00 1.08 4.96
CA ALA A 149 -26.18 0.26 4.69
C ALA A 149 -27.10 0.88 3.63
N ASN A 150 -27.32 2.20 3.68
CA ASN A 150 -28.16 2.89 2.70
C ASN A 150 -27.56 2.95 1.29
N ARG A 151 -26.23 2.89 1.18
CA ARG A 151 -25.55 2.92 -0.12
C ARG A 151 -25.62 1.56 -0.82
N GLU A 152 -25.54 0.47 -0.07
CA GLU A 152 -25.69 -0.89 -0.60
C GLU A 152 -27.14 -1.16 -1.05
N GLU A 153 -28.14 -0.65 -0.34
CA GLU A 153 -29.55 -0.76 -0.73
C GLU A 153 -29.88 0.01 -2.00
N LEU A 154 -29.26 1.18 -2.22
CA LEU A 154 -29.46 1.97 -3.45
C LEU A 154 -28.82 1.32 -4.68
N CYS A 155 -27.71 0.62 -4.53
CA CYS A 155 -27.13 -0.15 -5.63
C CYS A 155 -27.92 -1.43 -5.96
N GLY A 156 -28.65 -2.00 -5.00
CA GLY A 156 -29.49 -3.19 -5.20
C GLY A 156 -30.82 -2.92 -5.90
N ALA A 157 -31.32 -1.70 -5.85
CA ALA A 157 -32.63 -1.34 -6.42
C ALA A 157 -32.62 -1.10 -7.94
N ASP A 158 -31.44 -0.83 -8.53
CA ASP A 158 -31.33 -0.51 -9.95
C ASP A 158 -31.25 -1.74 -10.88
N THR A 159 -31.16 -2.95 -10.31
CA THR A 159 -31.06 -4.19 -11.09
C THR A 159 -32.41 -4.82 -11.41
N LEU A 160 -33.51 -4.30 -10.91
CA LEU A 160 -34.85 -4.90 -11.05
C LEU A 160 -35.78 -4.21 -12.09
N VAL A 161 -35.33 -3.16 -12.78
CA VAL A 161 -36.17 -2.39 -13.73
C VAL A 161 -35.82 -2.66 -15.21
N ARG A 162 -35.03 -3.68 -15.55
CA ARG A 162 -34.79 -4.07 -16.95
C ARG A 162 -35.22 -5.48 -17.26
N ARG A 163 -36.51 -5.80 -17.01
CA ARG A 163 -37.19 -6.93 -17.62
C ARG A 163 -38.65 -6.60 -17.89
N PHE A 164 -38.86 -5.79 -18.90
CA PHE A 164 -40.08 -5.82 -19.74
C PHE A 164 -39.69 -5.24 -21.10
#